data_c2d26e87b1ac1dadc3fe020e05d40c6b
#
_entry.id   c2d26e87b1ac1dadc3fe020e05d40c6b
#
_cell.length_a   1.000
_cell.length_b   1.000
_cell.length_c   1.000
_cell.angle_alpha   90.00
_cell.angle_beta   90.00
_cell.angle_gamma   90.00
#
_symmetry.space_group_name_H-M   'P 1'
#
loop_
_entity.id
_entity.type
_entity.pdbx_description
1 polymer ?
#
loop_
_entity_poly.entity_id
_entity_poly.type
_entity_poly.pdbx_seq_one_letter_code
_entity_poly.pdbx_strand_id
1 'polypeptide(L)'
;YEAIKKGNTDSKLIVEINSFANPFPYQPLTIRSMVFDFLIETNNEEYIEQYNLKPFEINVLSKEQTLLEKMVSLIRFSFEKNTVVSISGKIRHFYDLYYLMKNQACIEFVASDLFKIQFDAILQHDREMFEEPEGWQSKSISQSPLITDFPHLWKQLKEKYQTELSAFAYRPIPNENEVAKCFENLMKRIE
;
A
#
# COMPACT_ATOMS: atom_id res chain seq x y z
N TYR A 1 13.29 -13.71 -21.30
CA TYR A 1 13.02 -15.03 -20.69
C TYR A 1 14.06 -15.45 -19.65
N GLU A 2 15.27 -14.88 -19.64
CA GLU A 2 16.29 -15.21 -18.62
C GLU A 2 16.14 -14.44 -17.29
N ALA A 3 15.41 -13.33 -17.28
CA ALA A 3 15.17 -12.55 -16.06
C ALA A 3 14.26 -13.26 -15.03
N ILE A 4 13.50 -14.24 -15.45
CA ILE A 4 12.56 -15.01 -14.59
C ILE A 4 13.28 -16.06 -13.73
N LYS A 5 14.55 -16.38 -14.00
CA LYS A 5 15.30 -17.42 -13.28
C LYS A 5 15.99 -16.97 -11.98
N LYS A 6 15.90 -15.67 -11.60
CA LYS A 6 16.55 -15.14 -10.38
C LYS A 6 15.61 -14.87 -9.21
N GLY A 7 14.31 -15.04 -9.37
CA GLY A 7 13.36 -14.96 -8.26
C GLY A 7 13.03 -16.37 -7.77
N ASN A 8 13.00 -16.54 -6.46
CA ASN A 8 12.42 -17.71 -5.83
C ASN A 8 10.90 -17.67 -6.07
N THR A 9 10.49 -17.94 -7.32
CA THR A 9 9.10 -18.00 -7.70
C THR A 9 8.59 -19.38 -7.32
N ASP A 10 8.18 -19.50 -6.06
CA ASP A 10 7.21 -20.53 -5.74
C ASP A 10 6.04 -20.38 -6.72
N SER A 11 5.72 -21.43 -7.45
CA SER A 11 4.60 -21.49 -8.40
C SER A 11 3.24 -21.47 -7.67
N LYS A 12 3.14 -20.77 -6.54
CA LYS A 12 1.93 -20.66 -5.72
C LYS A 12 1.26 -19.32 -5.95
N LEU A 13 0.00 -19.38 -6.35
CA LEU A 13 -0.90 -18.25 -6.30
C LEU A 13 -1.44 -18.14 -4.86
N ILE A 14 -1.20 -17.00 -4.21
CA ILE A 14 -1.74 -16.70 -2.89
C ILE A 14 -2.97 -15.80 -3.09
N VAL A 15 -4.12 -16.26 -2.59
CA VAL A 15 -5.36 -15.45 -2.53
C VAL A 15 -5.64 -15.18 -1.06
N GLU A 16 -5.57 -13.91 -0.67
CA GLU A 16 -5.91 -13.47 0.69
C GLU A 16 -7.36 -12.97 0.70
N ILE A 17 -8.17 -13.55 1.59
CA ILE A 17 -9.57 -13.15 1.79
C ILE A 17 -9.73 -12.80 3.26
N ASN A 18 -10.24 -11.61 3.54
CA ASN A 18 -10.58 -11.19 4.90
C ASN A 18 -11.97 -10.56 4.94
N SER A 19 -12.59 -10.54 6.13
CA SER A 19 -13.93 -9.97 6.37
C SER A 19 -13.92 -8.74 7.27
N PHE A 20 -12.76 -8.29 7.72
CA PHE A 20 -12.62 -7.17 8.66
C PHE A 20 -12.20 -5.85 8.00
N ALA A 21 -11.77 -5.87 6.73
CA ALA A 21 -11.49 -4.64 6.01
C ALA A 21 -12.79 -3.85 5.76
N ASN A 22 -12.72 -2.53 5.89
CA ASN A 22 -13.84 -1.69 5.50
C ASN A 22 -13.99 -1.73 3.95
N PRO A 23 -15.12 -2.27 3.42
CA PRO A 23 -15.29 -2.40 1.97
C PRO A 23 -15.64 -1.08 1.27
N PHE A 24 -15.84 0.02 2.00
CA PHE A 24 -16.31 1.29 1.46
C PHE A 24 -15.32 2.44 1.73
N PRO A 25 -15.25 3.41 0.82
CA PRO A 25 -15.93 3.48 -0.47
C PRO A 25 -15.25 2.61 -1.55
N TYR A 26 -16.05 1.98 -2.38
CA TYR A 26 -15.59 1.25 -3.56
C TYR A 26 -16.31 1.72 -4.82
N GLN A 27 -15.75 1.39 -5.97
CA GLN A 27 -16.37 1.61 -7.28
C GLN A 27 -16.16 0.38 -8.17
N PRO A 28 -17.13 0.04 -9.04
CA PRO A 28 -16.92 -0.99 -10.04
C PRO A 28 -15.89 -0.53 -11.07
N LEU A 29 -14.87 -1.35 -11.30
CA LEU A 29 -13.87 -1.12 -12.36
C LEU A 29 -13.76 -2.35 -13.23
N THR A 30 -13.64 -2.11 -14.53
CA THR A 30 -13.35 -3.15 -15.51
C THR A 30 -11.89 -3.55 -15.39
N ILE A 31 -11.65 -4.81 -15.08
CA ILE A 31 -10.31 -5.42 -14.99
C ILE A 31 -10.09 -6.28 -16.21
N ARG A 32 -8.88 -6.20 -16.77
CA ARG A 32 -8.42 -7.04 -17.87
C ARG A 32 -6.99 -7.51 -17.60
N SER A 33 -6.66 -8.67 -18.14
CA SER A 33 -5.31 -9.23 -17.97
C SER A 33 -4.33 -8.57 -18.94
N MET A 34 -3.04 -8.57 -18.58
CA MET A 34 -1.97 -8.16 -19.51
C MET A 34 -1.94 -9.04 -20.78
N VAL A 35 -2.38 -10.29 -20.67
CA VAL A 35 -2.50 -11.19 -21.82
C VAL A 35 -3.60 -10.70 -22.76
N PHE A 36 -4.74 -10.20 -22.25
CA PHE A 36 -5.77 -9.58 -23.06
C PHE A 36 -5.21 -8.40 -23.87
N ASP A 37 -4.49 -7.48 -23.21
CA ASP A 37 -3.89 -6.31 -23.86
C ASP A 37 -2.90 -6.76 -24.96
N PHE A 38 -2.04 -7.72 -24.67
CA PHE A 38 -1.09 -8.29 -25.65
C PHE A 38 -1.80 -8.91 -26.87
N LEU A 39 -2.89 -9.64 -26.66
CA LEU A 39 -3.63 -10.26 -27.74
C LEU A 39 -4.29 -9.20 -28.64
N ILE A 40 -4.84 -8.12 -28.07
CA ILE A 40 -5.37 -6.99 -28.83
C ILE A 40 -4.25 -6.32 -29.64
N GLU A 41 -3.11 -5.99 -29.01
CA GLU A 41 -1.98 -5.32 -29.66
C GLU A 41 -1.36 -6.15 -30.81
N THR A 42 -1.47 -7.46 -30.74
CA THR A 42 -0.90 -8.39 -31.73
C THR A 42 -1.93 -8.92 -32.74
N ASN A 43 -3.17 -8.42 -32.73
CA ASN A 43 -4.29 -8.87 -33.58
C ASN A 43 -4.57 -10.38 -33.49
N ASN A 44 -4.56 -10.93 -32.29
CA ASN A 44 -4.82 -12.34 -31.97
C ASN A 44 -6.08 -12.49 -31.10
N GLU A 45 -7.14 -11.74 -31.43
CA GLU A 45 -8.33 -11.63 -30.59
C GLU A 45 -9.13 -12.95 -30.48
N GLU A 46 -8.97 -13.88 -31.42
CA GLU A 46 -9.60 -15.21 -31.38
C GLU A 46 -9.25 -15.98 -30.12
N TYR A 47 -8.05 -15.77 -29.56
CA TYR A 47 -7.63 -16.42 -28.33
C TYR A 47 -8.32 -15.85 -27.08
N ILE A 48 -8.85 -14.63 -27.14
CA ILE A 48 -9.62 -14.04 -26.04
C ILE A 48 -10.87 -14.87 -25.77
N GLU A 49 -11.59 -15.24 -26.83
CA GLU A 49 -12.76 -16.09 -26.72
C GLU A 49 -12.38 -17.53 -26.34
N GLN A 50 -11.36 -18.08 -27.00
CA GLN A 50 -10.91 -19.45 -26.78
C GLN A 50 -10.50 -19.72 -25.34
N TYR A 51 -9.84 -18.76 -24.69
CA TYR A 51 -9.31 -18.89 -23.32
C TYR A 51 -10.10 -18.12 -22.25
N ASN A 52 -11.26 -17.57 -22.61
CA ASN A 52 -12.13 -16.80 -21.73
C ASN A 52 -11.38 -15.67 -20.99
N LEU A 53 -10.62 -14.88 -21.75
CA LEU A 53 -9.80 -13.78 -21.23
C LEU A 53 -10.51 -12.42 -21.26
N LYS A 54 -11.83 -12.41 -21.40
CA LYS A 54 -12.63 -11.18 -21.46
C LYS A 54 -12.45 -10.33 -20.19
N PRO A 55 -12.51 -9.00 -20.36
CA PRO A 55 -12.60 -8.10 -19.21
C PRO A 55 -13.84 -8.42 -18.35
N PHE A 56 -13.72 -8.18 -17.06
CA PHE A 56 -14.80 -8.34 -16.09
C PHE A 56 -14.81 -7.20 -15.10
N GLU A 57 -15.94 -6.97 -14.43
CA GLU A 57 -16.07 -5.93 -13.43
C GLU A 57 -15.86 -6.50 -12.02
N ILE A 58 -15.13 -5.74 -11.18
CA ILE A 58 -15.03 -5.98 -9.75
C ILE A 58 -15.18 -4.67 -8.97
N ASN A 59 -15.60 -4.78 -7.73
CA ASN A 59 -15.58 -3.65 -6.81
C ASN A 59 -14.15 -3.42 -6.32
N VAL A 60 -13.64 -2.23 -6.56
CA VAL A 60 -12.27 -1.82 -6.17
C VAL A 60 -12.37 -0.70 -5.14
N LEU A 61 -11.63 -0.81 -4.06
CA LEU A 61 -11.51 0.25 -3.06
C LEU A 61 -10.98 1.53 -3.71
N SER A 62 -11.45 2.69 -3.21
CA SER A 62 -10.91 3.96 -3.67
C SER A 62 -9.44 4.11 -3.30
N LYS A 63 -8.72 4.91 -4.07
CA LYS A 63 -7.30 5.20 -3.80
C LYS A 63 -7.11 5.97 -2.48
N GLU A 64 -8.05 6.84 -2.17
CA GLU A 64 -8.08 7.62 -0.93
C GLU A 64 -8.24 6.71 0.29
N GLN A 65 -9.17 5.76 0.22
CA GLN A 65 -9.35 4.75 1.27
C GLN A 65 -8.07 3.90 1.43
N THR A 66 -7.51 3.43 0.31
CA THR A 66 -6.27 2.65 0.31
C THR A 66 -5.10 3.43 0.93
N LEU A 67 -5.01 4.75 0.65
CA LEU A 67 -3.99 5.62 1.24
C LEU A 67 -4.13 5.68 2.76
N LEU A 68 -5.34 5.92 3.25
CA LEU A 68 -5.62 5.99 4.69
C LEU A 68 -5.33 4.68 5.41
N GLU A 69 -5.80 3.54 4.87
CA GLU A 69 -5.56 2.22 5.46
C GLU A 69 -4.07 1.88 5.56
N LYS A 70 -3.28 2.25 4.54
CA LYS A 70 -1.82 2.05 4.59
C LYS A 70 -1.15 2.93 5.65
N MET A 71 -1.59 4.17 5.81
CA MET A 71 -1.08 5.07 6.85
C MET A 71 -1.43 4.54 8.25
N VAL A 72 -2.70 4.19 8.50
CA VAL A 72 -3.15 3.65 9.78
C VAL A 72 -2.44 2.33 10.10
N SER A 73 -2.30 1.44 9.12
CA SER A 73 -1.54 0.20 9.27
C SER A 73 -0.10 0.45 9.71
N LEU A 74 0.62 1.39 9.07
CA LEU A 74 1.98 1.75 9.47
C LEU A 74 2.03 2.28 10.90
N ILE A 75 1.11 3.16 11.29
CA ILE A 75 1.03 3.71 12.65
C ILE A 75 0.79 2.59 13.67
N ARG A 76 -0.17 1.70 13.41
CA ARG A 76 -0.45 0.56 14.28
C ARG A 76 0.80 -0.29 14.49
N PHE A 77 1.44 -0.74 13.43
CA PHE A 77 2.63 -1.59 13.49
C PHE A 77 3.86 -0.89 14.05
N SER A 78 3.88 0.45 14.09
CA SER A 78 4.96 1.22 14.72
C SER A 78 5.00 1.07 16.24
N PHE A 79 3.90 0.64 16.86
CA PHE A 79 3.81 0.41 18.30
C PHE A 79 4.27 -0.98 18.74
N GLU A 80 4.68 -1.82 17.80
CA GLU A 80 5.30 -3.12 18.12
C GLU A 80 6.59 -2.97 18.93
N LYS A 81 6.89 -3.96 19.77
CA LYS A 81 8.11 -3.99 20.61
C LYS A 81 9.38 -3.85 19.79
N ASN A 82 9.40 -4.45 18.60
CA ASN A 82 10.49 -4.28 17.62
C ASN A 82 9.96 -3.52 16.40
N THR A 83 9.88 -2.21 16.52
CA THR A 83 9.35 -1.32 15.47
C THR A 83 10.06 -1.53 14.13
N VAL A 84 11.40 -1.65 14.11
CA VAL A 84 12.16 -1.82 12.87
C VAL A 84 11.75 -3.09 12.15
N VAL A 85 11.65 -4.21 12.83
CA VAL A 85 11.25 -5.50 12.24
C VAL A 85 9.81 -5.42 11.74
N SER A 86 8.90 -4.89 12.55
CA SER A 86 7.50 -4.78 12.23
C SER A 86 7.26 -3.88 11.00
N ILE A 87 7.81 -2.67 10.99
CA ILE A 87 7.69 -1.73 9.88
C ILE A 87 8.42 -2.25 8.63
N SER A 88 9.55 -2.96 8.80
CA SER A 88 10.22 -3.58 7.66
C SER A 88 9.34 -4.61 6.94
N GLY A 89 8.48 -5.34 7.64
CA GLY A 89 7.47 -6.22 7.03
C GLY A 89 6.38 -5.48 6.24
N LYS A 90 6.26 -4.16 6.44
CA LYS A 90 5.32 -3.27 5.74
C LYS A 90 6.02 -2.30 4.78
N ILE A 91 7.27 -2.56 4.41
CA ILE A 91 8.10 -1.63 3.64
C ILE A 91 7.45 -1.21 2.31
N ARG A 92 6.64 -2.07 1.70
CA ARG A 92 5.89 -1.77 0.47
C ARG A 92 4.85 -0.67 0.66
N HIS A 93 4.35 -0.43 1.87
CA HIS A 93 3.37 0.64 2.10
C HIS A 93 3.97 2.02 1.82
N PHE A 94 5.24 2.25 2.09
CA PHE A 94 5.90 3.53 1.75
C PHE A 94 5.98 3.75 0.24
N TYR A 95 6.29 2.70 -0.52
CA TYR A 95 6.27 2.72 -1.98
C TYR A 95 4.86 3.01 -2.52
N ASP A 96 3.86 2.32 -2.00
CA ASP A 96 2.47 2.51 -2.42
C ASP A 96 1.98 3.93 -2.11
N LEU A 97 2.26 4.46 -0.91
CA LEU A 97 1.92 5.83 -0.51
C LEU A 97 2.58 6.85 -1.42
N TYR A 98 3.85 6.64 -1.81
CA TYR A 98 4.53 7.51 -2.75
C TYR A 98 3.81 7.58 -4.10
N TYR A 99 3.37 6.43 -4.65
CA TYR A 99 2.65 6.42 -5.92
C TYR A 99 1.21 6.92 -5.80
N LEU A 100 0.53 6.67 -4.70
CA LEU A 100 -0.78 7.27 -4.42
C LEU A 100 -0.68 8.80 -4.40
N MET A 101 0.38 9.36 -3.83
CA MET A 101 0.64 10.81 -3.84
C MET A 101 1.14 11.37 -5.18
N LYS A 102 1.23 10.57 -6.25
CA LYS A 102 1.35 11.04 -7.65
C LYS A 102 -0.02 11.15 -8.34
N ASN A 103 -1.07 10.65 -7.71
CA ASN A 103 -2.42 10.74 -8.24
C ASN A 103 -3.09 12.06 -7.79
N GLN A 104 -3.65 12.80 -8.74
CA GLN A 104 -4.22 14.12 -8.46
C GLN A 104 -5.36 14.07 -7.44
N ALA A 105 -6.25 13.06 -7.53
CA ALA A 105 -7.35 12.91 -6.56
C ALA A 105 -6.84 12.67 -5.13
N CYS A 106 -5.79 11.86 -4.95
CA CYS A 106 -5.17 11.67 -3.64
C CYS A 106 -4.51 12.95 -3.10
N ILE A 107 -3.86 13.74 -3.98
CA ILE A 107 -3.26 15.03 -3.58
C ILE A 107 -4.34 16.00 -3.08
N GLU A 108 -5.43 16.13 -3.83
CA GLU A 108 -6.57 16.99 -3.49
C GLU A 108 -7.25 16.52 -2.20
N PHE A 109 -7.44 15.21 -2.06
CA PHE A 109 -7.99 14.61 -0.85
C PHE A 109 -7.13 14.90 0.38
N VAL A 110 -5.82 14.69 0.32
CA VAL A 110 -4.89 14.95 1.44
C VAL A 110 -4.85 16.44 1.80
N ALA A 111 -5.10 17.34 0.84
CA ALA A 111 -5.19 18.77 1.07
C ALA A 111 -6.52 19.22 1.68
N SER A 112 -7.55 18.39 1.64
CA SER A 112 -8.90 18.72 2.11
C SER A 112 -9.09 18.49 3.62
N ASP A 113 -10.12 19.11 4.20
CA ASP A 113 -10.52 18.90 5.59
C ASP A 113 -11.06 17.48 5.84
N LEU A 114 -11.53 16.80 4.79
CA LEU A 114 -12.03 15.43 4.88
C LEU A 114 -10.92 14.42 5.21
N PHE A 115 -9.66 14.70 4.84
CA PHE A 115 -8.55 13.81 5.07
C PHE A 115 -8.39 13.44 6.55
N LYS A 116 -8.31 14.45 7.41
CA LYS A 116 -8.15 14.23 8.87
C LYS A 116 -9.36 13.52 9.46
N ILE A 117 -10.56 13.90 9.05
CA ILE A 117 -11.81 13.29 9.54
C ILE A 117 -11.86 11.80 9.20
N GLN A 118 -11.56 11.45 7.95
CA GLN A 118 -11.58 10.05 7.51
C GLN A 118 -10.41 9.24 8.08
N PHE A 119 -9.24 9.86 8.22
CA PHE A 119 -8.10 9.23 8.89
C PHE A 119 -8.45 8.83 10.33
N ASP A 120 -9.05 9.74 11.10
CA ASP A 120 -9.44 9.48 12.48
C ASP A 120 -10.52 8.40 12.57
N ALA A 121 -11.47 8.37 11.62
CA ALA A 121 -12.49 7.33 11.54
C ALA A 121 -11.89 5.93 11.28
N ILE A 122 -10.94 5.81 10.35
CA ILE A 122 -10.26 4.53 10.08
C ILE A 122 -9.37 4.12 11.26
N LEU A 123 -8.66 5.08 11.85
CA LEU A 123 -7.85 4.81 13.05
C LEU A 123 -8.71 4.27 14.20
N GLN A 124 -9.89 4.85 14.41
CA GLN A 124 -10.83 4.38 15.44
C GLN A 124 -11.36 2.98 15.10
N HIS A 125 -11.76 2.75 13.86
CA HIS A 125 -12.18 1.43 13.39
C HIS A 125 -11.09 0.37 13.63
N ASP A 126 -9.83 0.65 13.27
CA ASP A 126 -8.71 -0.28 13.49
C ASP A 126 -8.47 -0.54 14.99
N ARG A 127 -8.64 0.47 15.84
CA ARG A 127 -8.54 0.30 17.30
C ARG A 127 -9.59 -0.63 17.88
N GLU A 128 -10.77 -0.68 17.28
CA GLU A 128 -11.85 -1.57 17.69
C GLU A 128 -11.67 -2.98 17.14
N MET A 129 -11.08 -3.10 15.94
CA MET A 129 -10.95 -4.38 15.24
C MET A 129 -9.70 -5.18 15.58
N PHE A 130 -8.61 -4.51 15.98
CA PHE A 130 -7.31 -5.14 16.14
C PHE A 130 -6.77 -4.98 17.56
N GLU A 131 -6.58 -6.08 18.28
CA GLU A 131 -5.98 -6.09 19.60
C GLU A 131 -4.46 -5.89 19.59
N GLU A 132 -3.81 -6.33 18.51
CA GLU A 132 -2.35 -6.24 18.35
C GLU A 132 -1.90 -5.00 17.56
N PRO A 133 -0.78 -4.39 17.97
CA PRO A 133 0.07 -4.69 19.15
C PRO A 133 -0.59 -4.37 20.47
N GLU A 134 -0.27 -5.14 21.52
CA GLU A 134 -0.85 -4.97 22.85
C GLU A 134 -0.81 -3.52 23.35
N GLY A 135 -1.98 -2.99 23.70
CA GLY A 135 -2.16 -1.65 24.27
C GLY A 135 -2.03 -0.48 23.27
N TRP A 136 -1.87 -0.75 21.97
CA TRP A 136 -1.77 0.31 20.96
C TRP A 136 -3.05 1.16 20.84
N GLN A 137 -4.20 0.56 21.13
CA GLN A 137 -5.51 1.22 21.03
C GLN A 137 -5.60 2.50 21.89
N SER A 138 -4.91 2.53 23.03
CA SER A 138 -4.89 3.66 23.95
C SER A 138 -3.76 4.67 23.70
N LYS A 139 -2.83 4.36 22.79
CA LYS A 139 -1.69 5.24 22.50
C LYS A 139 -2.09 6.39 21.60
N SER A 140 -1.58 7.60 21.91
CA SER A 140 -1.68 8.72 20.97
C SER A 140 -0.81 8.45 19.74
N ILE A 141 -1.29 8.85 18.56
CA ILE A 141 -0.51 8.79 17.33
C ILE A 141 0.80 9.58 17.43
N SER A 142 0.81 10.67 18.20
CA SER A 142 2.00 11.48 18.48
C SER A 142 3.11 10.72 19.21
N GLN A 143 2.83 9.56 19.78
CA GLN A 143 3.81 8.67 20.41
C GLN A 143 4.41 7.66 19.41
N SER A 144 3.90 7.62 18.18
CA SER A 144 4.43 6.71 17.15
C SER A 144 5.87 7.07 16.78
N PRO A 145 6.79 6.10 16.74
CA PRO A 145 8.14 6.32 16.21
C PRO A 145 8.17 6.84 14.76
N LEU A 146 7.11 6.65 13.99
CA LEU A 146 6.94 7.23 12.66
C LEU A 146 6.73 8.75 12.69
N ILE A 147 6.35 9.31 13.84
CA ILE A 147 6.22 10.76 14.06
C ILE A 147 7.41 11.29 14.84
N THR A 148 7.75 10.62 15.95
CA THR A 148 8.74 11.14 16.89
C THR A 148 10.18 11.00 16.42
N ASP A 149 10.51 9.98 15.60
CA ASP A 149 11.88 9.67 15.19
C ASP A 149 11.97 8.97 13.82
N PHE A 150 11.16 9.40 12.86
CA PHE A 150 11.12 8.79 11.53
C PHE A 150 12.48 8.81 10.81
N PRO A 151 13.28 9.89 10.83
CA PRO A 151 14.57 9.90 10.14
C PRO A 151 15.53 8.79 10.63
N HIS A 152 15.55 8.53 11.94
CA HIS A 152 16.37 7.45 12.51
C HIS A 152 15.81 6.07 12.12
N LEU A 153 14.51 5.88 12.21
CA LEU A 153 13.84 4.65 11.80
C LEU A 153 14.07 4.37 10.31
N TRP A 154 13.89 5.38 9.45
CA TRP A 154 14.08 5.25 8.00
C TRP A 154 15.52 4.86 7.63
N LYS A 155 16.51 5.39 8.33
CA LYS A 155 17.91 5.01 8.12
C LYS A 155 18.14 3.51 8.27
N GLN A 156 17.38 2.83 9.13
CA GLN A 156 17.44 1.38 9.34
C GLN A 156 16.60 0.60 8.31
N LEU A 157 15.59 1.23 7.71
CA LEU A 157 14.66 0.60 6.77
C LEU A 157 15.07 0.75 5.31
N LYS A 158 15.83 1.78 4.95
CA LYS A 158 16.10 2.14 3.54
C LYS A 158 16.84 1.05 2.77
N GLU A 159 17.72 0.29 3.41
CA GLU A 159 18.41 -0.82 2.76
C GLU A 159 17.41 -1.91 2.37
N LYS A 160 16.49 -2.24 3.26
CA LYS A 160 15.42 -3.20 2.98
C LYS A 160 14.46 -2.67 1.91
N TYR A 161 14.14 -1.39 1.91
CA TYR A 161 13.39 -0.75 0.84
C TYR A 161 14.06 -0.98 -0.52
N GLN A 162 15.36 -0.71 -0.62
CA GLN A 162 16.10 -0.86 -1.86
C GLN A 162 16.21 -2.32 -2.32
N THR A 163 16.51 -3.25 -1.42
CA THR A 163 16.75 -4.67 -1.78
C THR A 163 15.46 -5.42 -2.08
N GLU A 164 14.46 -5.36 -1.22
CA GLU A 164 13.22 -6.11 -1.43
C GLU A 164 12.41 -5.59 -2.62
N LEU A 165 12.22 -4.26 -2.71
CA LEU A 165 11.38 -3.72 -3.78
C LEU A 165 12.04 -3.82 -5.15
N SER A 166 13.37 -3.69 -5.24
CA SER A 166 14.07 -3.88 -6.52
C SER A 166 13.95 -5.31 -7.05
N ALA A 167 13.78 -6.29 -6.16
CA ALA A 167 13.59 -7.68 -6.57
C ALA A 167 12.21 -7.96 -7.19
N PHE A 168 11.20 -7.18 -6.84
CA PHE A 168 9.81 -7.35 -7.32
C PHE A 168 9.41 -6.34 -8.40
N ALA A 169 10.07 -5.19 -8.45
CA ALA A 169 9.73 -4.13 -9.40
C ALA A 169 10.25 -4.45 -10.81
N TYR A 170 9.40 -4.30 -11.81
CA TYR A 170 9.78 -4.41 -13.22
C TYR A 170 10.35 -3.09 -13.77
N ARG A 171 10.33 -2.03 -13.00
CA ARG A 171 10.93 -0.70 -13.30
C ARG A 171 11.80 -0.26 -12.13
N PRO A 172 12.73 0.69 -12.33
CA PRO A 172 13.47 1.29 -11.23
C PRO A 172 12.51 1.81 -10.15
N ILE A 173 12.79 1.47 -8.89
CA ILE A 173 12.01 1.98 -7.76
C ILE A 173 12.32 3.45 -7.50
N PRO A 174 11.39 4.22 -6.90
CA PRO A 174 11.63 5.59 -6.50
C PRO A 174 12.82 5.71 -5.55
N ASN A 175 13.49 6.86 -5.60
CA ASN A 175 14.58 7.15 -4.67
C ASN A 175 14.08 7.14 -3.22
N GLU A 176 14.81 6.48 -2.34
CA GLU A 176 14.43 6.32 -0.93
C GLU A 176 14.25 7.64 -0.18
N ASN A 177 14.99 8.69 -0.55
CA ASN A 177 14.85 10.00 0.09
C ASN A 177 13.57 10.72 -0.35
N GLU A 178 13.14 10.54 -1.61
CA GLU A 178 11.87 11.07 -2.10
C GLU A 178 10.69 10.38 -1.42
N VAL A 179 10.78 9.06 -1.23
CA VAL A 179 9.76 8.27 -0.54
C VAL A 179 9.66 8.67 0.93
N ALA A 180 10.80 8.82 1.61
CA ALA A 180 10.84 9.31 3.00
C ALA A 180 10.19 10.69 3.13
N LYS A 181 10.58 11.64 2.27
CA LYS A 181 10.02 13.00 2.28
C LYS A 181 8.51 13.02 2.00
N CYS A 182 8.06 12.17 1.08
CA CYS A 182 6.64 12.03 0.79
C CYS A 182 5.88 11.55 2.04
N PHE A 183 6.39 10.54 2.73
CA PHE A 183 5.80 10.00 3.95
C PHE A 183 5.80 11.02 5.09
N GLU A 184 6.91 11.72 5.33
CA GLU A 184 6.97 12.80 6.35
C GLU A 184 5.93 13.89 6.09
N ASN A 185 5.72 14.27 4.84
CA ASN A 185 4.71 15.27 4.47
C ASN A 185 3.28 14.76 4.75
N LEU A 186 3.00 13.48 4.54
CA LEU A 186 1.72 12.87 4.90
C LEU A 186 1.52 12.86 6.42
N MET A 187 2.54 12.49 7.19
CA MET A 187 2.44 12.45 8.66
C MET A 187 2.15 13.81 9.27
N LYS A 188 2.74 14.90 8.74
CA LYS A 188 2.45 16.28 9.16
C LYS A 188 0.99 16.71 8.93
N ARG A 189 0.24 16.01 8.10
CA ARG A 189 -1.18 16.32 7.83
C ARG A 189 -2.13 15.74 8.89
N ILE A 190 -1.66 14.81 9.71
CA ILE A 190 -2.44 14.16 10.76
C ILE A 190 -2.05 14.59 12.17
N GLU A 191 -0.91 15.27 12.34
CA GLU A 191 -0.51 15.93 13.58
C GLU A 191 -1.42 17.15 13.86
#